data_82699413f841278c2a1cdd348597f07d
#
_entry.id   82699413f841278c2a1cdd348597f07d
#
_cell.length_a   1.000
_cell.length_b   1.000
_cell.length_c   1.000
_cell.angle_alpha   90.00
_cell.angle_beta   90.00
_cell.angle_gamma   90.00
#
_symmetry.space_group_name_H-M   'P 1'
#
loop_
_entity.id
_entity.type
_entity.pdbx_description
1 polymer ?
#
loop_
_entity_poly.entity_id
_entity_poly.type
_entity_poly.pdbx_seq_one_letter_code
_entity_poly.pdbx_strand_id
1 'polypeptide(L)'
;LFKQAVERQMMSDFPVGSYLSGGMDSGSITGIASKHINRLTTFTCGFDMSEVTGIESNFDERRDAELMANHFKTEHYEQIINAGDLRWSLPRVVNHLEDLRVGMSYPNYYISRLASKFVKVCLQGTGGDELYGGYPWWYYRVFDSLNQKEFFNQYYGFWQRLVADDDKNQLFTNKVKTQSKYEPRKVFENVFLFNNKLKYDKPEEHINNSLYFEIKTFLTGLLIVGDKLSMANGLEERFPFLDNDLVDFAQKIPVRHK
;
A
#
# COMPACT_ATOMS: atom_id res chain seq x y z
N LEU A 1 21.04 1.61 -7.54
CA LEU A 1 19.91 2.54 -7.38
C LEU A 1 19.19 2.31 -6.05
N PHE A 2 18.67 1.09 -5.77
CA PHE A 2 17.85 0.84 -4.56
C PHE A 2 18.61 1.14 -3.27
N LYS A 3 19.87 0.66 -3.14
CA LYS A 3 20.72 1.00 -1.98
C LYS A 3 20.85 2.52 -1.81
N GLN A 4 21.10 3.25 -2.88
CA GLN A 4 21.24 4.72 -2.87
C GLN A 4 19.91 5.40 -2.48
N ALA A 5 18.77 4.86 -2.93
CA ALA A 5 17.45 5.35 -2.54
C ALA A 5 17.23 5.23 -1.02
N VAL A 6 17.54 4.07 -0.45
CA VAL A 6 17.46 3.87 1.02
C VAL A 6 18.40 4.83 1.76
N GLU A 7 19.65 4.95 1.31
CA GLU A 7 20.64 5.84 1.92
C GLU A 7 20.20 7.31 1.90
N ARG A 8 19.63 7.79 0.81
CA ARG A 8 19.08 9.16 0.71
C ARG A 8 17.92 9.37 1.68
N GLN A 9 17.06 8.38 1.82
CA GLN A 9 15.87 8.45 2.68
C GLN A 9 16.21 8.34 4.19
N MET A 10 17.42 7.88 4.53
CA MET A 10 17.90 7.83 5.91
C MET A 10 18.50 9.16 6.41
N MET A 11 18.77 10.12 5.52
CA MET A 11 19.34 11.42 5.96
C MET A 11 18.36 12.17 6.84
N SER A 12 18.70 12.32 8.11
CA SER A 12 17.85 12.95 9.13
C SER A 12 18.66 13.44 10.32
N ASP A 13 18.24 14.55 10.90
CA ASP A 13 18.77 15.04 12.18
C ASP A 13 18.13 14.31 13.39
N PHE A 14 17.10 13.51 13.14
CA PHE A 14 16.36 12.76 14.15
C PHE A 14 16.56 11.25 13.98
N PRO A 15 16.31 10.46 15.04
CA PRO A 15 16.37 9.01 14.95
C PRO A 15 15.45 8.46 13.85
N VAL A 16 15.99 7.54 13.04
CA VAL A 16 15.30 6.86 11.94
C VAL A 16 15.02 5.41 12.34
N GLY A 17 13.80 4.94 12.09
CA GLY A 17 13.39 3.56 12.23
C GLY A 17 12.91 2.97 10.90
N SER A 18 12.45 1.72 10.94
CA SER A 18 11.88 1.05 9.79
C SER A 18 10.68 0.20 10.18
N TYR A 19 9.60 0.25 9.41
CA TYR A 19 8.57 -0.79 9.51
C TYR A 19 9.12 -2.10 8.93
N LEU A 20 8.77 -3.20 9.57
CA LEU A 20 9.24 -4.53 9.20
C LEU A 20 8.07 -5.52 9.27
N SER A 21 7.60 -5.99 8.13
CA SER A 21 6.46 -6.89 8.03
C SER A 21 6.86 -8.35 7.76
N GLY A 22 8.14 -8.64 7.60
CA GLY A 22 8.56 -9.96 7.10
C GLY A 22 8.48 -10.11 5.59
N GLY A 23 7.82 -9.18 4.88
CA GLY A 23 7.80 -9.13 3.42
C GLY A 23 9.12 -8.65 2.82
N MET A 24 9.33 -8.95 1.53
CA MET A 24 10.56 -8.66 0.80
C MET A 24 10.88 -7.15 0.78
N ASP A 25 9.89 -6.30 0.61
CA ASP A 25 10.07 -4.85 0.48
C ASP A 25 10.58 -4.23 1.77
N SER A 26 9.87 -4.44 2.88
CA SER A 26 10.28 -3.94 4.19
C SER A 26 11.60 -4.56 4.65
N GLY A 27 11.80 -5.86 4.39
CA GLY A 27 13.03 -6.58 4.71
C GLY A 27 14.23 -6.06 3.93
N SER A 28 14.08 -5.76 2.65
CA SER A 28 15.16 -5.21 1.81
C SER A 28 15.60 -3.82 2.28
N ILE A 29 14.65 -2.94 2.62
CA ILE A 29 14.92 -1.61 3.18
C ILE A 29 15.65 -1.75 4.52
N THR A 30 15.09 -2.56 5.44
CA THR A 30 15.65 -2.78 6.78
C THR A 30 17.05 -3.39 6.69
N GLY A 31 17.28 -4.35 5.78
CA GLY A 31 18.57 -4.99 5.57
C GLY A 31 19.66 -4.05 5.06
N ILE A 32 19.30 -2.98 4.31
CA ILE A 32 20.23 -1.93 3.92
C ILE A 32 20.42 -0.96 5.09
N ALA A 33 19.35 -0.46 5.69
CA ALA A 33 19.39 0.54 6.75
C ALA A 33 20.16 0.06 7.99
N SER A 34 20.02 -1.23 8.37
CA SER A 34 20.72 -1.84 9.49
C SER A 34 22.26 -1.87 9.34
N LYS A 35 22.78 -1.74 8.12
CA LYS A 35 24.23 -1.65 7.88
C LYS A 35 24.79 -0.24 8.19
N HIS A 36 23.92 0.76 8.23
CA HIS A 36 24.29 2.15 8.44
C HIS A 36 23.91 2.66 9.85
N ILE A 37 22.83 2.11 10.41
CA ILE A 37 22.33 2.48 11.74
C ILE A 37 22.50 1.29 12.67
N ASN A 38 23.44 1.44 13.62
CA ASN A 38 23.64 0.42 14.64
C ASN A 38 22.40 0.30 15.54
N ARG A 39 21.89 -0.94 15.72
CA ARG A 39 20.65 -1.22 16.46
C ARG A 39 19.45 -0.40 15.92
N LEU A 40 19.29 -0.44 14.59
CA LEU A 40 18.12 0.16 13.95
C LEU A 40 16.82 -0.28 14.65
N THR A 41 15.96 0.65 15.01
CA THR A 41 14.66 0.33 15.62
C THR A 41 13.67 -0.06 14.54
N THR A 42 13.02 -1.22 14.73
CA THR A 42 12.03 -1.74 13.77
C THR A 42 10.69 -1.99 14.45
N PHE A 43 9.60 -1.87 13.66
CA PHE A 43 8.24 -1.94 14.18
C PHE A 43 7.37 -2.84 13.33
N THR A 44 6.56 -3.69 13.98
CA THR A 44 5.55 -4.55 13.34
C THR A 44 4.21 -4.41 14.05
N CYS A 45 3.13 -4.45 13.27
CA CYS A 45 1.77 -4.56 13.79
C CYS A 45 1.22 -5.95 13.47
N GLY A 46 0.66 -6.62 14.45
CA GLY A 46 0.03 -7.92 14.29
C GLY A 46 -1.30 -8.00 15.02
N PHE A 47 -1.96 -9.13 14.91
CA PHE A 47 -3.30 -9.35 15.46
C PHE A 47 -3.27 -10.30 16.65
N ASP A 48 -4.22 -10.13 17.57
CA ASP A 48 -4.44 -11.10 18.64
C ASP A 48 -5.02 -12.39 18.06
N MET A 49 -4.17 -13.39 17.89
CA MET A 49 -4.51 -14.66 17.26
C MET A 49 -5.45 -15.52 18.08
N SER A 50 -5.70 -15.18 19.34
CA SER A 50 -6.67 -15.91 20.19
C SER A 50 -8.12 -15.66 19.76
N GLU A 51 -8.40 -14.54 19.11
CA GLU A 51 -9.73 -14.13 18.67
C GLU A 51 -9.92 -14.19 17.14
N VAL A 52 -8.84 -14.43 16.40
CA VAL A 52 -8.84 -14.43 14.92
C VAL A 52 -9.13 -15.83 14.40
N THR A 53 -10.07 -15.92 13.47
CA THR A 53 -10.42 -17.16 12.77
C THR A 53 -10.42 -16.96 11.27
N GLY A 54 -9.87 -17.93 10.51
CA GLY A 54 -9.96 -17.95 9.07
C GLY A 54 -8.87 -17.12 8.36
N ILE A 55 -9.26 -16.30 7.39
CA ILE A 55 -8.34 -15.62 6.46
C ILE A 55 -7.47 -14.58 7.17
N GLU A 56 -7.96 -13.97 8.25
CA GLU A 56 -7.22 -12.95 9.00
C GLU A 56 -5.90 -13.48 9.59
N SER A 57 -5.82 -14.78 9.87
CA SER A 57 -4.57 -15.40 10.36
C SER A 57 -3.40 -15.25 9.39
N ASN A 58 -3.69 -15.13 8.09
CA ASN A 58 -2.67 -14.95 7.06
C ASN A 58 -2.08 -13.53 7.02
N PHE A 59 -2.67 -12.58 7.74
CA PHE A 59 -2.18 -11.20 7.81
C PHE A 59 -1.26 -10.95 9.02
N ASP A 60 -1.03 -11.95 9.87
CA ASP A 60 -0.10 -11.83 10.99
C ASP A 60 1.32 -12.23 10.55
N GLU A 61 2.12 -11.25 10.24
CA GLU A 61 3.51 -11.41 9.75
C GLU A 61 4.55 -11.29 10.88
N ARG A 62 4.16 -11.25 12.15
CA ARG A 62 5.09 -11.03 13.28
C ARG A 62 6.22 -12.04 13.32
N ARG A 63 5.93 -13.33 13.10
CA ARG A 63 6.96 -14.38 13.12
C ARG A 63 8.07 -14.13 12.11
N ASP A 64 7.71 -13.76 10.90
CA ASP A 64 8.67 -13.52 9.82
C ASP A 64 9.41 -12.19 10.05
N ALA A 65 8.74 -11.19 10.58
CA ALA A 65 9.35 -9.93 11.00
C ALA A 65 10.38 -10.14 12.12
N GLU A 66 10.07 -10.96 13.13
CA GLU A 66 10.99 -11.33 14.21
C GLU A 66 12.23 -12.07 13.68
N LEU A 67 12.05 -13.01 12.76
CA LEU A 67 13.17 -13.73 12.13
C LEU A 67 14.10 -12.76 11.38
N MET A 68 13.53 -11.81 10.62
CA MET A 68 14.32 -10.78 9.93
C MET A 68 14.99 -9.82 10.93
N ALA A 69 14.28 -9.40 11.97
CA ALA A 69 14.82 -8.51 13.01
C ALA A 69 16.05 -9.14 13.70
N ASN A 70 15.95 -10.42 14.03
CA ASN A 70 17.06 -11.19 14.61
C ASN A 70 18.23 -11.31 13.62
N HIS A 71 17.95 -11.57 12.34
CA HIS A 71 18.97 -11.65 11.30
C HIS A 71 19.71 -10.31 11.10
N PHE A 72 18.98 -9.20 11.05
CA PHE A 72 19.56 -7.87 10.87
C PHE A 72 20.04 -7.24 12.18
N LYS A 73 19.82 -7.89 13.33
CA LYS A 73 20.19 -7.41 14.69
C LYS A 73 19.57 -6.05 15.00
N THR A 74 18.32 -5.85 14.65
CA THR A 74 17.55 -4.66 14.94
C THR A 74 16.95 -4.70 16.35
N GLU A 75 16.59 -3.57 16.89
CA GLU A 75 15.78 -3.46 18.11
C GLU A 75 14.30 -3.46 17.71
N HIS A 76 13.62 -4.58 17.92
CA HIS A 76 12.29 -4.84 17.35
C HIS A 76 11.18 -4.65 18.36
N TYR A 77 10.13 -3.92 17.96
CA TYR A 77 8.93 -3.67 18.76
C TYR A 77 7.68 -4.07 18.00
N GLU A 78 6.76 -4.73 18.71
CA GLU A 78 5.50 -5.22 18.16
C GLU A 78 4.32 -4.50 18.79
N GLN A 79 3.30 -4.19 17.97
CA GLN A 79 1.98 -3.76 18.39
C GLN A 79 0.97 -4.85 18.07
N ILE A 80 0.40 -5.47 19.09
CA ILE A 80 -0.69 -6.43 18.91
C ILE A 80 -2.01 -5.67 19.05
N ILE A 81 -2.93 -5.88 18.12
CA ILE A 81 -4.25 -5.25 18.07
C ILE A 81 -5.36 -6.29 18.00
N ASN A 82 -6.52 -5.93 18.53
CA ASN A 82 -7.72 -6.76 18.59
C ASN A 82 -8.98 -5.99 18.11
N ALA A 83 -10.14 -6.63 18.15
CA ALA A 83 -11.41 -6.01 17.72
C ALA A 83 -11.79 -4.76 18.54
N GLY A 84 -11.44 -4.73 19.83
CA GLY A 84 -11.64 -3.56 20.69
C GLY A 84 -10.83 -2.36 20.25
N ASP A 85 -9.60 -2.60 19.76
CA ASP A 85 -8.72 -1.57 19.23
C ASP A 85 -9.28 -0.93 17.96
N LEU A 86 -9.90 -1.71 17.07
CA LEU A 86 -10.60 -1.16 15.91
C LEU A 86 -11.70 -0.19 16.36
N ARG A 87 -12.56 -0.60 17.28
CA ARG A 87 -13.66 0.23 17.79
C ARG A 87 -13.16 1.53 18.42
N TRP A 88 -12.08 1.45 19.19
CA TRP A 88 -11.48 2.62 19.85
C TRP A 88 -10.82 3.58 18.86
N SER A 89 -10.12 3.07 17.85
CA SER A 89 -9.36 3.90 16.90
C SER A 89 -10.22 4.48 15.80
N LEU A 90 -11.34 3.81 15.42
CA LEU A 90 -12.13 4.19 14.24
C LEU A 90 -12.55 5.67 14.19
N PRO A 91 -13.07 6.29 15.27
CA PRO A 91 -13.39 7.72 15.25
C PRO A 91 -12.16 8.62 14.99
N ARG A 92 -10.99 8.22 15.51
CA ARG A 92 -9.73 8.94 15.33
C ARG A 92 -9.22 8.81 13.90
N VAL A 93 -9.22 7.59 13.39
CA VAL A 93 -8.83 7.29 12.01
C VAL A 93 -9.68 8.09 11.02
N VAL A 94 -11.01 8.07 11.20
CA VAL A 94 -11.94 8.84 10.35
C VAL A 94 -11.66 10.33 10.43
N ASN A 95 -11.42 10.85 11.64
CA ASN A 95 -11.13 12.29 11.83
C ASN A 95 -9.81 12.71 11.16
N HIS A 96 -8.78 11.88 11.23
CA HIS A 96 -7.48 12.22 10.64
C HIS A 96 -7.44 11.99 9.13
N LEU A 97 -8.09 10.93 8.63
CA LEU A 97 -8.12 10.64 7.19
C LEU A 97 -9.02 11.63 6.43
N GLU A 98 -10.13 12.07 7.06
CA GLU A 98 -11.17 12.88 6.40
C GLU A 98 -11.72 12.21 5.12
N ASP A 99 -11.67 10.89 5.06
CA ASP A 99 -12.06 10.08 3.92
C ASP A 99 -12.64 8.73 4.35
N LEU A 100 -13.48 8.16 3.51
CA LEU A 100 -14.05 6.81 3.68
C LEU A 100 -13.10 5.78 3.09
N ARG A 101 -12.04 5.47 3.81
CA ARG A 101 -11.09 4.47 3.38
C ARG A 101 -11.31 3.15 4.10
N VAL A 102 -11.46 2.10 3.32
CA VAL A 102 -11.59 0.72 3.81
C VAL A 102 -10.23 0.05 3.87
N GLY A 103 -10.06 -0.87 4.80
CA GLY A 103 -8.88 -1.72 4.88
C GLY A 103 -7.97 -1.38 6.06
N MET A 104 -6.67 -1.51 5.87
CA MET A 104 -5.65 -1.50 6.92
C MET A 104 -5.33 -0.13 7.55
N SER A 105 -6.27 0.82 7.52
CA SER A 105 -6.02 2.17 8.08
C SER A 105 -5.81 2.16 9.60
N TYR A 106 -6.58 1.37 10.35
CA TYR A 106 -6.41 1.33 11.80
C TYR A 106 -5.10 0.66 12.27
N PRO A 107 -4.57 -0.40 11.64
CA PRO A 107 -3.23 -0.88 11.94
C PRO A 107 -2.15 0.17 11.68
N ASN A 108 -2.25 0.93 10.58
CA ASN A 108 -1.32 2.03 10.28
C ASN A 108 -1.34 3.11 11.38
N TYR A 109 -2.50 3.43 11.93
CA TYR A 109 -2.61 4.36 13.06
C TYR A 109 -1.89 3.83 14.32
N TYR A 110 -2.02 2.54 14.63
CA TYR A 110 -1.38 1.96 15.81
C TYR A 110 0.12 1.80 15.64
N ILE A 111 0.60 1.35 14.47
CA ILE A 111 2.03 1.16 14.24
C ILE A 111 2.77 2.50 14.23
N SER A 112 2.20 3.54 13.62
CA SER A 112 2.78 4.87 13.63
C SER A 112 2.79 5.48 15.04
N ARG A 113 1.74 5.22 15.84
CA ARG A 113 1.69 5.60 17.25
C ARG A 113 2.76 4.88 18.10
N LEU A 114 3.05 3.63 17.82
CA LEU A 114 4.14 2.90 18.46
C LEU A 114 5.48 3.52 18.06
N ALA A 115 5.73 3.63 16.75
CA ALA A 115 7.01 4.12 16.21
C ALA A 115 7.35 5.53 16.67
N SER A 116 6.36 6.43 16.76
CA SER A 116 6.56 7.82 17.18
C SER A 116 7.08 7.99 18.61
N LYS A 117 7.02 6.94 19.44
CA LYS A 117 7.60 6.94 20.79
C LYS A 117 9.12 6.77 20.79
N PHE A 118 9.69 6.27 19.71
CA PHE A 118 11.10 5.92 19.59
C PHE A 118 11.83 6.76 18.55
N VAL A 119 11.17 7.04 17.41
CA VAL A 119 11.78 7.72 16.27
C VAL A 119 10.90 8.85 15.75
N LYS A 120 11.46 9.71 14.89
CA LYS A 120 10.71 10.77 14.20
C LYS A 120 10.56 10.52 12.72
N VAL A 121 11.37 9.64 12.18
CA VAL A 121 11.34 9.22 10.78
C VAL A 121 11.24 7.69 10.72
N CYS A 122 10.38 7.14 9.87
CA CYS A 122 10.25 5.71 9.68
C CYS A 122 10.24 5.35 8.19
N LEU A 123 11.10 4.41 7.80
CA LEU A 123 11.15 3.90 6.43
C LEU A 123 10.04 2.88 6.21
N GLN A 124 9.41 2.91 5.03
CA GLN A 124 8.27 2.06 4.68
C GLN A 124 8.45 1.42 3.30
N GLY A 125 7.93 0.18 3.14
CA GLY A 125 8.05 -0.63 1.92
C GLY A 125 7.08 -0.28 0.79
N THR A 126 6.09 0.58 1.03
CA THR A 126 5.09 0.97 0.02
C THR A 126 5.74 1.46 -1.27
N GLY A 127 5.22 1.04 -2.40
CA GLY A 127 5.75 1.33 -3.73
C GLY A 127 6.46 0.14 -4.38
N GLY A 128 6.93 -0.84 -3.61
CA GLY A 128 7.57 -2.04 -4.14
C GLY A 128 6.62 -2.84 -5.02
N ASP A 129 5.52 -3.27 -4.47
CA ASP A 129 4.51 -4.05 -5.19
C ASP A 129 3.95 -3.28 -6.41
N GLU A 130 3.64 -2.01 -6.25
CA GLU A 130 3.02 -1.17 -7.27
C GLU A 130 3.96 -0.88 -8.45
N LEU A 131 5.26 -0.84 -8.23
CA LEU A 131 6.26 -0.61 -9.28
C LEU A 131 6.72 -1.88 -9.96
N TYR A 132 6.79 -2.99 -9.21
CA TYR A 132 7.40 -4.25 -9.67
C TYR A 132 6.42 -5.40 -9.84
N GLY A 133 5.10 -5.14 -9.74
CA GLY A 133 4.08 -6.14 -10.04
C GLY A 133 3.85 -7.17 -8.93
N GLY A 134 3.87 -6.75 -7.68
CA GLY A 134 3.71 -7.60 -6.50
C GLY A 134 2.32 -8.22 -6.33
N TYR A 135 1.34 -7.84 -7.17
CA TYR A 135 -0.03 -8.36 -7.11
C TYR A 135 -0.40 -9.23 -8.32
N PRO A 136 0.28 -10.34 -8.60
CA PRO A 136 0.10 -11.11 -9.85
C PRO A 136 -1.34 -11.55 -10.08
N TRP A 137 -2.12 -11.87 -9.02
CA TRP A 137 -3.52 -12.25 -9.11
C TRP A 137 -4.46 -11.12 -9.59
N TRP A 138 -4.01 -9.85 -9.58
CA TRP A 138 -4.76 -8.75 -10.18
C TRP A 138 -4.58 -8.72 -11.69
N TYR A 139 -3.38 -9.02 -12.16
CA TYR A 139 -3.01 -8.96 -13.58
C TYR A 139 -3.54 -10.15 -14.36
N TYR A 140 -3.62 -11.34 -13.75
CA TYR A 140 -4.21 -12.52 -14.40
C TYR A 140 -5.66 -12.32 -14.82
N ARG A 141 -6.38 -11.41 -14.19
CA ARG A 141 -7.78 -11.08 -14.54
C ARG A 141 -7.93 -10.39 -15.89
N VAL A 142 -6.89 -9.75 -16.38
CA VAL A 142 -6.87 -8.96 -17.61
C VAL A 142 -5.89 -9.50 -18.65
N PHE A 143 -5.18 -10.57 -18.31
CA PHE A 143 -4.12 -11.10 -19.13
C PHE A 143 -4.61 -11.53 -20.52
N ASP A 144 -5.80 -12.18 -20.59
CA ASP A 144 -6.39 -12.71 -21.80
C ASP A 144 -7.33 -11.73 -22.52
N SER A 145 -7.34 -10.45 -22.13
CA SER A 145 -8.14 -9.42 -22.82
C SER A 145 -7.66 -9.23 -24.25
N LEU A 146 -8.57 -9.25 -25.22
CA LEU A 146 -8.25 -9.15 -26.64
C LEU A 146 -8.10 -7.69 -27.13
N ASN A 147 -8.64 -6.74 -26.35
CA ASN A 147 -8.69 -5.33 -26.72
C ASN A 147 -8.99 -4.44 -25.51
N GLN A 148 -8.91 -3.12 -25.70
CA GLN A 148 -9.19 -2.13 -24.67
C GLN A 148 -10.55 -2.28 -23.98
N LYS A 149 -11.61 -2.61 -24.75
CA LYS A 149 -12.96 -2.73 -24.18
C LYS A 149 -13.06 -3.90 -23.21
N GLU A 150 -12.46 -5.03 -23.55
CA GLU A 150 -12.41 -6.21 -22.67
C GLU A 150 -11.55 -5.95 -21.45
N PHE A 151 -10.37 -5.36 -21.62
CA PHE A 151 -9.53 -4.93 -20.52
C PHE A 151 -10.30 -4.04 -19.54
N PHE A 152 -10.99 -3.00 -20.04
CA PHE A 152 -11.77 -2.11 -19.19
C PHE A 152 -12.90 -2.84 -18.46
N ASN A 153 -13.61 -3.75 -19.12
CA ASN A 153 -14.70 -4.49 -18.51
C ASN A 153 -14.19 -5.39 -17.37
N GLN A 154 -13.14 -6.15 -17.60
CA GLN A 154 -12.57 -7.07 -16.62
C GLN A 154 -11.92 -6.33 -15.45
N TYR A 155 -11.14 -5.30 -15.74
CA TYR A 155 -10.41 -4.57 -14.72
C TYR A 155 -11.32 -3.68 -13.87
N TYR A 156 -12.29 -3.02 -14.48
CA TYR A 156 -13.30 -2.26 -13.75
C TYR A 156 -14.15 -3.15 -12.85
N GLY A 157 -14.57 -4.32 -13.33
CA GLY A 157 -15.29 -5.31 -12.53
C GLY A 157 -14.54 -5.71 -11.27
N PHE A 158 -13.22 -5.89 -11.37
CA PHE A 158 -12.36 -6.17 -10.22
C PHE A 158 -12.29 -4.99 -9.23
N TRP A 159 -12.24 -3.74 -9.70
CA TRP A 159 -12.11 -2.57 -8.84
C TRP A 159 -13.41 -2.11 -8.18
N GLN A 160 -14.55 -2.68 -8.51
CA GLN A 160 -15.84 -2.46 -7.82
C GLN A 160 -15.89 -3.19 -6.45
N ARG A 161 -14.88 -3.01 -5.61
CA ARG A 161 -14.69 -3.81 -4.39
C ARG A 161 -15.67 -3.52 -3.26
N LEU A 162 -16.20 -2.30 -3.17
CA LEU A 162 -17.11 -1.90 -2.10
C LEU A 162 -18.55 -2.16 -2.47
N VAL A 163 -18.96 -1.68 -3.63
CA VAL A 163 -20.34 -1.77 -4.12
C VAL A 163 -20.29 -1.94 -5.63
N ALA A 164 -20.76 -3.08 -6.12
CA ALA A 164 -20.90 -3.30 -7.55
C ALA A 164 -21.95 -2.35 -8.14
N ASP A 165 -21.82 -2.02 -9.44
CA ASP A 165 -22.76 -1.11 -10.10
C ASP A 165 -24.20 -1.61 -10.03
N ASP A 166 -24.40 -2.93 -10.10
CA ASP A 166 -25.72 -3.58 -10.02
C ASP A 166 -26.36 -3.42 -8.63
N ASP A 167 -25.54 -3.37 -7.57
CA ASP A 167 -26.01 -3.26 -6.18
C ASP A 167 -26.30 -1.80 -5.75
N LYS A 168 -25.83 -0.82 -6.51
CA LYS A 168 -26.03 0.62 -6.18
C LYS A 168 -27.49 0.99 -6.06
N ASN A 169 -28.34 0.35 -6.85
CA ASN A 169 -29.80 0.58 -6.82
C ASN A 169 -30.45 0.14 -5.50
N GLN A 170 -29.88 -0.82 -4.80
CA GLN A 170 -30.35 -1.26 -3.49
C GLN A 170 -29.76 -0.42 -2.36
N LEU A 171 -28.53 0.05 -2.51
CA LEU A 171 -27.82 0.80 -1.47
C LEU A 171 -28.27 2.27 -1.40
N PHE A 172 -28.43 2.94 -2.55
CA PHE A 172 -28.67 4.37 -2.58
C PHE A 172 -30.16 4.71 -2.68
N THR A 173 -30.57 5.73 -1.92
CA THR A 173 -31.94 6.30 -2.01
C THR A 173 -32.14 6.99 -3.38
N ASN A 174 -33.42 7.14 -3.78
CA ASN A 174 -33.76 7.84 -5.02
C ASN A 174 -33.19 9.27 -5.07
N LYS A 175 -33.13 9.95 -3.93
CA LYS A 175 -32.58 11.30 -3.84
C LYS A 175 -31.10 11.32 -4.25
N VAL A 176 -30.29 10.36 -3.79
CA VAL A 176 -28.87 10.25 -4.16
C VAL A 176 -28.73 9.89 -5.64
N LYS A 177 -29.53 8.93 -6.13
CA LYS A 177 -29.50 8.49 -7.54
C LYS A 177 -29.80 9.63 -8.52
N THR A 178 -30.78 10.48 -8.19
CA THR A 178 -31.19 11.59 -9.06
C THR A 178 -30.25 12.78 -9.00
N GLN A 179 -29.55 12.98 -7.89
CA GLN A 179 -28.61 14.09 -7.71
C GLN A 179 -27.19 13.78 -8.17
N SER A 180 -26.80 12.51 -8.16
CA SER A 180 -25.45 12.09 -8.56
C SER A 180 -25.35 11.93 -10.08
N LYS A 181 -24.64 12.87 -10.72
CA LYS A 181 -24.17 12.73 -12.10
C LYS A 181 -22.86 11.96 -12.20
N TYR A 182 -22.41 11.36 -11.11
CA TYR A 182 -21.11 10.70 -11.01
C TYR A 182 -21.21 9.28 -11.52
N GLU A 183 -20.44 8.97 -12.56
CA GLU A 183 -20.33 7.65 -13.14
C GLU A 183 -18.93 7.06 -12.81
N PRO A 184 -18.81 6.17 -11.83
CA PRO A 184 -17.52 5.59 -11.41
C PRO A 184 -16.75 4.98 -12.58
N ARG A 185 -17.45 4.33 -13.51
CA ARG A 185 -16.82 3.75 -14.70
C ARG A 185 -16.12 4.82 -15.55
N LYS A 186 -16.71 5.96 -15.77
CA LYS A 186 -16.06 7.05 -16.51
C LYS A 186 -14.82 7.57 -15.81
N VAL A 187 -14.88 7.65 -14.48
CA VAL A 187 -13.70 8.06 -13.68
C VAL A 187 -12.58 7.05 -13.83
N PHE A 188 -12.90 5.75 -13.74
CA PHE A 188 -11.95 4.67 -13.99
C PHE A 188 -11.34 4.77 -15.40
N GLU A 189 -12.16 4.86 -16.44
CA GLU A 189 -11.72 4.94 -17.83
C GLU A 189 -10.85 6.18 -18.09
N ASN A 190 -11.18 7.31 -17.50
CA ASN A 190 -10.43 8.57 -17.66
C ASN A 190 -8.98 8.45 -17.19
N VAL A 191 -8.66 7.61 -16.21
CA VAL A 191 -7.27 7.38 -15.78
C VAL A 191 -6.40 6.91 -16.95
N PHE A 192 -6.94 6.07 -17.82
CA PHE A 192 -6.26 5.54 -18.99
C PHE A 192 -6.31 6.50 -20.18
N LEU A 193 -7.44 7.15 -20.39
CA LEU A 193 -7.68 8.00 -21.56
C LEU A 193 -6.80 9.26 -21.59
N PHE A 194 -6.32 9.72 -20.45
CA PHE A 194 -5.34 10.80 -20.38
C PHE A 194 -3.94 10.43 -20.93
N ASN A 195 -3.68 9.14 -21.12
CA ASN A 195 -2.42 8.66 -21.68
C ASN A 195 -2.64 7.98 -23.04
N ASN A 196 -2.48 8.73 -24.11
CA ASN A 196 -2.65 8.26 -25.49
C ASN A 196 -1.55 7.30 -25.98
N LYS A 197 -0.55 7.01 -25.17
CA LYS A 197 0.53 6.06 -25.49
C LYS A 197 0.22 4.63 -25.05
N LEU A 198 -0.85 4.41 -24.29
CA LEU A 198 -1.24 3.09 -23.81
C LEU A 198 -1.74 2.23 -24.99
N LYS A 199 -1.32 0.98 -25.01
CA LYS A 199 -1.72 -0.03 -25.98
C LYS A 199 -2.40 -1.19 -25.28
N TYR A 200 -3.16 -2.00 -26.05
CA TYR A 200 -3.98 -3.09 -25.52
C TYR A 200 -3.95 -4.32 -26.41
N ASP A 201 -2.85 -4.52 -27.16
CA ASP A 201 -2.73 -5.57 -28.16
C ASP A 201 -2.06 -6.84 -27.63
N LYS A 202 -1.42 -6.75 -26.46
CA LYS A 202 -0.61 -7.83 -25.88
C LYS A 202 -0.77 -7.94 -24.37
N PRO A 203 -0.63 -9.15 -23.79
CA PRO A 203 -0.71 -9.38 -22.35
C PRO A 203 0.23 -8.49 -21.52
N GLU A 204 1.47 -8.27 -21.99
CA GLU A 204 2.43 -7.39 -21.29
C GLU A 204 1.96 -5.94 -21.22
N GLU A 205 1.22 -5.49 -22.22
CA GLU A 205 0.62 -4.15 -22.24
C GLU A 205 -0.51 -4.05 -21.22
N HIS A 206 -1.31 -5.11 -21.06
CA HIS A 206 -2.36 -5.17 -20.02
C HIS A 206 -1.77 -5.08 -18.62
N ILE A 207 -0.67 -5.79 -18.34
CA ILE A 207 0.05 -5.70 -17.06
C ILE A 207 0.60 -4.29 -16.85
N ASN A 208 1.28 -3.70 -17.84
CA ASN A 208 1.78 -2.33 -17.73
C ASN A 208 0.66 -1.30 -17.52
N ASN A 209 -0.49 -1.48 -18.17
CA ASN A 209 -1.65 -0.62 -17.97
C ASN A 209 -2.24 -0.77 -16.57
N SER A 210 -2.26 -1.99 -16.03
CA SER A 210 -2.66 -2.23 -14.63
C SER A 210 -1.73 -1.55 -13.64
N LEU A 211 -0.42 -1.70 -13.81
CA LEU A 211 0.58 -0.99 -13.00
C LEU A 211 0.44 0.54 -13.11
N TYR A 212 0.22 1.05 -14.31
CA TYR A 212 -0.03 2.48 -14.52
C TYR A 212 -1.26 2.97 -13.73
N PHE A 213 -2.36 2.20 -13.77
CA PHE A 213 -3.57 2.52 -13.03
C PHE A 213 -3.33 2.49 -11.52
N GLU A 214 -2.62 1.47 -11.03
CA GLU A 214 -2.33 1.30 -9.60
C GLU A 214 -1.47 2.46 -9.07
N ILE A 215 -0.44 2.85 -9.79
CA ILE A 215 0.39 4.01 -9.42
C ILE A 215 -0.45 5.29 -9.36
N LYS A 216 -1.38 5.49 -10.31
CA LYS A 216 -2.21 6.71 -10.37
C LYS A 216 -3.35 6.75 -9.35
N THR A 217 -3.79 5.61 -8.84
CA THR A 217 -4.99 5.50 -7.99
C THR A 217 -4.70 4.82 -6.66
N PHE A 218 -4.37 3.55 -6.67
CA PHE A 218 -4.21 2.72 -5.48
C PHE A 218 -3.03 3.19 -4.61
N LEU A 219 -1.85 3.36 -5.21
CA LEU A 219 -0.65 3.85 -4.53
C LEU A 219 -0.89 5.23 -3.91
N THR A 220 -1.48 6.17 -4.67
CA THR A 220 -1.84 7.49 -4.13
C THR A 220 -2.68 7.37 -2.87
N GLY A 221 -3.63 6.45 -2.88
CA GLY A 221 -4.44 6.21 -1.70
C GLY A 221 -3.68 5.59 -0.52
N LEU A 222 -2.73 4.70 -0.76
CA LEU A 222 -1.86 4.16 0.29
C LEU A 222 -0.99 5.25 0.93
N LEU A 223 -0.41 6.11 0.09
CA LEU A 223 0.41 7.23 0.56
C LEU A 223 -0.38 8.24 1.40
N ILE A 224 -1.62 8.56 1.01
CA ILE A 224 -2.50 9.44 1.80
C ILE A 224 -2.79 8.83 3.18
N VAL A 225 -3.05 7.52 3.24
CA VAL A 225 -3.28 6.83 4.51
C VAL A 225 -2.03 6.86 5.39
N GLY A 226 -0.88 6.48 4.83
CA GLY A 226 0.40 6.51 5.53
C GLY A 226 0.69 7.91 6.09
N ASP A 227 0.72 8.91 5.22
CA ASP A 227 1.04 10.29 5.58
C ASP A 227 0.10 10.86 6.67
N LYS A 228 -1.22 10.79 6.46
CA LYS A 228 -2.18 11.36 7.42
C LYS A 228 -2.15 10.66 8.77
N LEU A 229 -2.00 9.34 8.82
CA LEU A 229 -2.04 8.60 10.09
C LEU A 229 -0.69 8.63 10.83
N SER A 230 0.42 8.68 10.12
CA SER A 230 1.73 8.88 10.74
C SER A 230 1.87 10.32 11.26
N MET A 231 1.47 11.32 10.48
CA MET A 231 1.48 12.71 10.91
C MET A 231 0.52 13.00 12.06
N ALA A 232 -0.59 12.27 12.19
CA ALA A 232 -1.46 12.31 13.37
C ALA A 232 -0.72 11.94 14.67
N ASN A 233 0.39 11.20 14.55
CA ASN A 233 1.27 10.82 15.65
C ASN A 233 2.61 11.58 15.65
N GLY A 234 2.82 12.55 14.78
CA GLY A 234 4.06 13.31 14.67
C GLY A 234 5.25 12.49 14.19
N LEU A 235 4.99 11.55 13.28
CA LEU A 235 5.97 10.67 12.65
C LEU A 235 6.01 10.94 11.14
N GLU A 236 7.20 11.12 10.58
CA GLU A 236 7.43 11.25 9.14
C GLU A 236 7.68 9.85 8.53
N GLU A 237 6.88 9.45 7.57
CA GLU A 237 7.14 8.24 6.78
C GLU A 237 7.92 8.57 5.52
N ARG A 238 8.86 7.71 5.17
CA ARG A 238 9.67 7.81 3.94
C ARG A 238 9.61 6.51 3.15
N PHE A 239 9.58 6.64 1.82
CA PHE A 239 9.28 5.56 0.88
C PHE A 239 10.45 5.34 -0.09
N PRO A 240 11.48 4.56 0.27
CA PRO A 240 12.65 4.36 -0.59
C PRO A 240 12.34 3.82 -1.98
N PHE A 241 11.31 2.99 -2.15
CA PHE A 241 10.89 2.51 -3.47
C PHE A 241 10.38 3.63 -4.38
N LEU A 242 9.91 4.74 -3.82
CA LEU A 242 9.41 5.88 -4.57
C LEU A 242 10.48 6.97 -4.83
N ASP A 243 11.74 6.66 -4.61
CA ASP A 243 12.84 7.52 -5.05
C ASP A 243 12.78 7.71 -6.59
N ASN A 244 12.91 8.95 -7.06
CA ASN A 244 12.70 9.30 -8.45
C ASN A 244 13.57 8.48 -9.42
N ASP A 245 14.85 8.28 -9.10
CA ASP A 245 15.76 7.51 -9.95
C ASP A 245 15.32 6.04 -10.03
N LEU A 246 14.81 5.51 -8.93
CA LEU A 246 14.33 4.14 -8.85
C LEU A 246 13.01 3.96 -9.60
N VAL A 247 12.09 4.90 -9.46
CA VAL A 247 10.81 4.92 -10.21
C VAL A 247 11.07 5.00 -11.72
N ASP A 248 11.95 5.90 -12.16
CA ASP A 248 12.31 6.05 -13.55
C ASP A 248 12.97 4.77 -14.13
N PHE A 249 13.74 4.07 -13.31
CA PHE A 249 14.29 2.78 -13.69
C PHE A 249 13.21 1.70 -13.76
N ALA A 250 12.35 1.59 -12.75
CA ALA A 250 11.28 0.60 -12.69
C ALA A 250 10.32 0.69 -13.89
N GLN A 251 10.00 1.90 -14.34
CA GLN A 251 9.16 2.11 -15.52
C GLN A 251 9.81 1.59 -16.84
N LYS A 252 11.12 1.46 -16.89
CA LYS A 252 11.85 0.95 -18.06
C LYS A 252 12.06 -0.56 -18.05
N ILE A 253 11.79 -1.22 -16.93
CA ILE A 253 11.92 -2.67 -16.80
C ILE A 253 10.82 -3.35 -17.62
N PRO A 254 11.17 -4.27 -18.55
CA PRO A 254 10.18 -5.08 -19.24
C PRO A 254 9.36 -5.94 -18.26
N VAL A 255 8.07 -6.14 -18.54
CA VAL A 255 7.13 -6.92 -17.68
C VAL A 255 7.68 -8.29 -17.29
N ARG A 256 8.37 -8.98 -18.20
CA ARG A 256 8.99 -10.30 -17.93
C ARG A 256 10.03 -10.32 -16.80
N HIS A 257 10.41 -9.15 -16.29
CA HIS A 257 11.39 -8.98 -15.21
C HIS A 257 10.81 -8.26 -14.00
N LYS A 258 9.49 -8.09 -13.99
CA LYS A 258 8.75 -7.52 -12.87
C LYS A 258 8.07 -8.60 -12.05
#